data_46a50e00936e33e1b7212f8d8994f0e4
#
_entry.id   46a50e00936e33e1b7212f8d8994f0e4
#
_cell.length_a   1.000
_cell.length_b   1.000
_cell.length_c   1.000
_cell.angle_alpha   90.00
_cell.angle_beta   90.00
_cell.angle_gamma   90.00
#
_symmetry.space_group_name_H-M   'P 1'
#
loop_
_entity.id
_entity.type
_entity.pdbx_description
1 polymer ?
#
loop_
_entity_poly.entity_id
_entity_poly.type
_entity_poly.pdbx_seq_one_letter_code
_entity_poly.pdbx_strand_id
1 'polypeptide(L)'
;EPFIEAFKSYDNVEFLCNKNRVKIYWGGFSIVQAEINLVKRALQNEKYLKYVLLSGADYPIKDNEYIYNYFKKNSSVEFIRGIDLDQIKHKEFYYKHIDVYQKHDYPRINRNNTTAFKIFRAIINRCLRMIKLPPKIRHHKFDLYHGSQWWALSKECLTELIQMYEQHQQDYLNFKIGMFAPDEKFFHTLFFNSSFKNKNVIGGPDLPLELKNIEETTLQTSKLANIHIIDPSMN
;
A
#
# COMPACT_ATOMS: atom_id res chain seq x y z
N GLU A 1 7.98 -15.88 20.62
CA GLU A 1 8.74 -15.48 19.42
C GLU A 1 9.89 -14.56 19.84
N PRO A 2 11.17 -14.78 19.37
CA PRO A 2 12.34 -14.04 19.87
C PRO A 2 12.20 -12.52 19.72
N PHE A 3 11.59 -12.06 18.65
CA PHE A 3 11.38 -10.62 18.38
C PHE A 3 10.42 -9.99 19.40
N ILE A 4 9.32 -10.65 19.73
CA ILE A 4 8.36 -10.16 20.75
C ILE A 4 9.04 -10.09 22.12
N GLU A 5 9.82 -11.10 22.47
CA GLU A 5 10.53 -11.15 23.74
C GLU A 5 11.57 -10.04 23.88
N ALA A 6 12.30 -9.73 22.79
CA ALA A 6 13.29 -8.65 22.76
C ALA A 6 12.71 -7.25 23.02
N PHE A 7 11.45 -7.02 22.66
CA PHE A 7 10.80 -5.72 22.82
C PHE A 7 9.75 -5.65 23.93
N LYS A 8 9.60 -6.71 24.71
CA LYS A 8 8.57 -6.85 25.75
C LYS A 8 8.66 -5.79 26.87
N SER A 9 9.86 -5.29 27.16
CA SER A 9 10.11 -4.28 28.20
C SER A 9 9.90 -2.83 27.73
N TYR A 10 9.57 -2.60 26.47
CA TYR A 10 9.38 -1.26 25.92
C TYR A 10 7.91 -0.89 25.91
N ASP A 11 7.50 0.07 26.73
CA ASP A 11 6.10 0.51 26.86
C ASP A 11 5.54 1.18 25.60
N ASN A 12 6.43 1.65 24.70
CA ASN A 12 6.09 2.29 23.45
C ASN A 12 6.06 1.32 22.25
N VAL A 13 6.26 0.02 22.48
CA VAL A 13 6.20 -1.03 21.46
C VAL A 13 4.99 -1.93 21.72
N GLU A 14 4.15 -2.04 20.73
CA GLU A 14 2.97 -2.90 20.79
C GLU A 14 2.95 -3.90 19.64
N PHE A 15 2.60 -5.14 19.94
CA PHE A 15 2.40 -6.20 18.96
C PHE A 15 0.90 -6.49 18.79
N LEU A 16 0.44 -6.57 17.56
CA LEU A 16 -0.91 -7.05 17.30
C LEU A 16 -1.09 -8.46 17.91
N CYS A 17 -2.22 -8.65 18.58
CA CYS A 17 -2.58 -9.98 19.11
C CYS A 17 -2.82 -10.97 17.96
N ASN A 18 -2.66 -12.27 18.26
CA ASN A 18 -2.73 -13.34 17.25
C ASN A 18 -4.00 -13.33 16.40
N LYS A 19 -5.17 -12.98 16.97
CA LYS A 19 -6.44 -12.89 16.21
C LYS A 19 -6.49 -11.78 15.18
N ASN A 20 -5.65 -10.74 15.31
CA ASN A 20 -5.57 -9.60 14.42
C ASN A 20 -4.36 -9.69 13.47
N ARG A 21 -3.52 -10.72 13.63
CA ARG A 21 -2.38 -10.98 12.74
C ARG A 21 -2.86 -11.73 11.49
N VAL A 22 -2.34 -11.33 10.36
CA VAL A 22 -2.68 -11.92 9.07
C VAL A 22 -1.44 -12.62 8.51
N LYS A 23 -1.61 -13.81 7.95
CA LYS A 23 -0.55 -14.45 7.19
C LYS A 23 -0.41 -13.74 5.85
N ILE A 24 0.72 -13.07 5.65
CA ILE A 24 1.00 -12.28 4.46
C ILE A 24 1.56 -13.18 3.35
N TYR A 25 1.05 -12.96 2.13
CA TYR A 25 1.58 -13.52 0.90
C TYR A 25 1.94 -12.38 -0.05
N TRP A 26 3.14 -12.41 -0.56
CA TRP A 26 3.65 -11.36 -1.45
C TRP A 26 2.78 -11.15 -2.68
N GLY A 27 2.44 -9.90 -2.96
CA GLY A 27 1.59 -9.49 -4.08
C GLY A 27 0.08 -9.71 -3.88
N GLY A 28 -0.33 -10.20 -2.70
CA GLY A 28 -1.74 -10.42 -2.35
C GLY A 28 -2.32 -9.34 -1.45
N PHE A 29 -3.65 -9.35 -1.30
CA PHE A 29 -4.37 -8.39 -0.44
C PHE A 29 -4.09 -8.59 1.05
N SER A 30 -3.53 -9.73 1.45
CA SER A 30 -3.18 -10.02 2.84
C SER A 30 -2.23 -8.98 3.45
N ILE A 31 -1.37 -8.34 2.65
CA ILE A 31 -0.51 -7.26 3.12
C ILE A 31 -1.33 -6.01 3.46
N VAL A 32 -2.26 -5.63 2.60
CA VAL A 32 -3.20 -4.52 2.84
C VAL A 32 -4.08 -4.80 4.06
N GLN A 33 -4.54 -6.05 4.23
CA GLN A 33 -5.31 -6.42 5.42
C GLN A 33 -4.49 -6.28 6.71
N ALA A 34 -3.20 -6.61 6.66
CA ALA A 34 -2.30 -6.40 7.80
C ALA A 34 -2.13 -4.90 8.10
N GLU A 35 -1.94 -4.07 7.08
CA GLU A 35 -1.87 -2.62 7.20
C GLU A 35 -3.15 -2.02 7.79
N ILE A 36 -4.33 -2.43 7.30
CA ILE A 36 -5.63 -2.01 7.85
C ILE A 36 -5.73 -2.36 9.36
N ASN A 37 -5.31 -3.57 9.74
CA ASN A 37 -5.36 -4.00 11.14
C ASN A 37 -4.40 -3.18 12.02
N LEU A 38 -3.20 -2.86 11.52
CA LEU A 38 -2.24 -1.98 12.19
C LEU A 38 -2.80 -0.57 12.36
N VAL A 39 -3.35 0.01 11.28
CA VAL A 39 -3.97 1.35 11.29
C VAL A 39 -5.11 1.41 12.30
N LYS A 40 -6.04 0.46 12.26
CA LYS A 40 -7.16 0.41 13.21
C LYS A 40 -6.70 0.32 14.66
N ARG A 41 -5.62 -0.42 14.93
CA ARG A 41 -5.05 -0.49 16.28
C ARG A 41 -4.38 0.83 16.67
N ALA A 42 -3.58 1.40 15.79
CA ALA A 42 -2.88 2.65 16.04
C ALA A 42 -3.84 3.83 16.25
N LEU A 43 -4.95 3.90 15.50
CA LEU A 43 -5.98 4.94 15.64
C LEU A 43 -6.69 4.95 17.00
N GLN A 44 -6.59 3.88 17.79
CA GLN A 44 -7.10 3.86 19.16
C GLN A 44 -6.30 4.78 20.11
N ASN A 45 -5.09 5.17 19.71
CA ASN A 45 -4.29 6.15 20.45
C ASN A 45 -4.49 7.56 19.86
N GLU A 46 -5.05 8.46 20.67
CA GLU A 46 -5.42 9.81 20.24
C GLU A 46 -4.27 10.83 20.24
N LYS A 47 -3.10 10.44 20.74
CA LYS A 47 -1.99 11.37 21.00
C LYS A 47 -1.04 11.59 19.83
N TYR A 48 -1.14 10.79 18.76
CA TYR A 48 -0.18 10.85 17.66
C TYR A 48 -0.53 11.91 16.61
N LEU A 49 0.47 12.68 16.19
CA LEU A 49 0.35 13.67 15.12
C LEU A 49 0.33 13.03 13.73
N LYS A 50 1.14 12.03 13.53
CA LYS A 50 1.28 11.28 12.28
C LYS A 50 1.42 9.79 12.54
N TYR A 51 0.88 9.03 11.64
CA TYR A 51 1.01 7.58 11.57
C TYR A 51 1.86 7.25 10.37
N VAL A 52 2.98 6.57 10.60
CA VAL A 52 4.00 6.30 9.58
C VAL A 52 4.05 4.81 9.32
N LEU A 53 3.79 4.40 8.09
CA LEU A 53 3.95 3.01 7.67
C LEU A 53 5.39 2.78 7.23
N LEU A 54 6.06 1.84 7.88
CA LEU A 54 7.46 1.46 7.62
C LEU A 54 7.58 -0.04 7.42
N SER A 55 8.61 -0.46 6.68
CA SER A 55 8.99 -1.87 6.62
C SER A 55 9.83 -2.29 7.82
N GLY A 56 9.96 -3.60 8.04
CA GLY A 56 10.85 -4.12 9.07
C GLY A 56 12.35 -3.95 8.75
N ALA A 57 12.70 -3.46 7.57
CA ALA A 57 14.07 -3.18 7.13
C ALA A 57 14.42 -1.69 7.15
N ASP A 58 13.43 -0.83 7.42
CA ASP A 58 13.67 0.62 7.46
C ASP A 58 14.42 1.04 8.72
N TYR A 59 15.28 2.04 8.56
CA TYR A 59 16.02 2.64 9.65
C TYR A 59 15.94 4.17 9.59
N PRO A 60 15.68 4.87 10.71
CA PRO A 60 15.63 6.33 10.73
C PRO A 60 17.03 6.90 10.52
N ILE A 61 17.18 7.79 9.53
CA ILE A 61 18.44 8.47 9.20
C ILE A 61 18.61 9.82 9.91
N LYS A 62 17.62 10.21 10.71
CA LYS A 62 17.63 11.40 11.57
C LYS A 62 17.23 11.01 12.98
N ASP A 63 17.64 11.81 13.96
CA ASP A 63 17.23 11.61 15.34
C ASP A 63 15.72 11.88 15.57
N ASN A 64 15.21 11.42 16.68
CA ASN A 64 13.80 11.51 17.01
C ASN A 64 13.29 12.95 17.12
N GLU A 65 14.12 13.87 17.61
CA GLU A 65 13.75 15.28 17.76
C GLU A 65 13.58 15.94 16.38
N TYR A 66 14.50 15.67 15.46
CA TYR A 66 14.39 16.14 14.08
C TYR A 66 13.11 15.61 13.42
N ILE A 67 12.85 14.30 13.52
CA ILE A 67 11.68 13.66 12.91
C ILE A 67 10.38 14.26 13.48
N TYR A 68 10.31 14.40 14.80
CA TYR A 68 9.15 15.02 15.48
C TYR A 68 8.91 16.45 15.00
N ASN A 69 9.95 17.28 15.01
CA ASN A 69 9.85 18.68 14.61
C ASN A 69 9.49 18.84 13.12
N TYR A 70 10.01 17.94 12.27
CA TYR A 70 9.66 17.90 10.85
C TYR A 70 8.17 17.63 10.64
N PHE A 71 7.62 16.58 11.26
CA PHE A 71 6.20 16.29 11.15
C PHE A 71 5.32 17.34 11.82
N LYS A 72 5.75 17.92 12.93
CA LYS A 72 5.05 19.03 13.60
C LYS A 72 4.95 20.27 12.71
N LYS A 73 6.05 20.66 12.07
CA LYS A 73 6.10 21.77 11.11
C LYS A 73 5.21 21.52 9.89
N ASN A 74 5.11 20.28 9.44
CA ASN A 74 4.35 19.86 8.27
C ASN A 74 3.07 19.10 8.66
N SER A 75 2.43 19.46 9.75
CA SER A 75 1.27 18.74 10.30
C SER A 75 0.07 18.68 9.34
N SER A 76 -0.12 19.70 8.52
CA SER A 76 -1.19 19.79 7.51
C SER A 76 -0.91 19.02 6.23
N VAL A 77 0.31 18.50 6.05
CA VAL A 77 0.72 17.79 4.83
C VAL A 77 0.53 16.28 5.02
N GLU A 78 -0.10 15.63 4.09
CA GLU A 78 -0.18 14.17 4.02
C GLU A 78 0.94 13.64 3.11
N PHE A 79 1.82 12.81 3.69
CA PHE A 79 3.00 12.30 2.98
C PHE A 79 2.61 11.03 2.20
N ILE A 80 1.95 11.23 1.10
CA ILE A 80 1.54 10.20 0.14
C ILE A 80 1.59 10.79 -1.27
N ARG A 81 2.24 10.10 -2.19
CA ARG A 81 2.30 10.46 -3.62
C ARG A 81 1.72 9.32 -4.44
N GLY A 82 1.03 9.66 -5.50
CA GLY A 82 0.46 8.66 -6.38
C GLY A 82 0.29 9.19 -7.79
N ILE A 83 0.21 8.27 -8.73
CA ILE A 83 -0.11 8.52 -10.13
C ILE A 83 -1.49 8.00 -10.43
N ASP A 84 -2.27 8.81 -11.13
CA ASP A 84 -3.53 8.39 -11.71
C ASP A 84 -3.24 7.41 -12.86
N LEU A 85 -3.70 6.18 -12.73
CA LEU A 85 -3.42 5.12 -13.69
C LEU A 85 -4.09 5.35 -15.05
N ASP A 86 -5.13 6.17 -15.11
CA ASP A 86 -5.78 6.52 -16.37
C ASP A 86 -5.09 7.64 -17.15
N GLN A 87 -4.27 8.45 -16.48
CA GLN A 87 -3.57 9.58 -17.07
C GLN A 87 -2.13 9.29 -17.51
N ILE A 88 -1.59 8.12 -17.17
CA ILE A 88 -0.22 7.77 -17.56
C ILE A 88 -0.16 7.22 -18.99
N LYS A 89 0.96 7.50 -19.64
CA LYS A 89 1.33 6.85 -20.91
C LYS A 89 1.52 5.34 -20.65
N HIS A 90 1.04 4.49 -21.56
CA HIS A 90 1.14 3.04 -21.46
C HIS A 90 0.42 2.42 -20.25
N LYS A 91 -0.75 2.96 -19.91
CA LYS A 91 -1.60 2.45 -18.82
C LYS A 91 -1.92 0.95 -18.95
N GLU A 92 -1.87 0.39 -20.15
CA GLU A 92 -2.12 -1.04 -20.43
C GLU A 92 -1.16 -1.95 -19.66
N PHE A 93 0.06 -1.46 -19.36
CA PHE A 93 1.02 -2.20 -18.55
C PHE A 93 0.48 -2.48 -17.15
N TYR A 94 -0.13 -1.50 -16.52
CA TYR A 94 -0.71 -1.65 -15.19
C TYR A 94 -2.02 -2.43 -15.24
N TYR A 95 -2.88 -2.13 -16.20
CA TYR A 95 -4.21 -2.75 -16.31
C TYR A 95 -4.16 -4.26 -16.64
N LYS A 96 -3.11 -4.76 -17.30
CA LYS A 96 -2.93 -6.22 -17.47
C LYS A 96 -2.77 -6.99 -16.15
N HIS A 97 -2.49 -6.29 -15.03
CA HIS A 97 -2.31 -6.85 -13.70
C HIS A 97 -3.42 -6.45 -12.73
N ILE A 98 -4.45 -5.75 -13.19
CA ILE A 98 -5.55 -5.23 -12.36
C ILE A 98 -6.80 -6.08 -12.59
N ASP A 99 -7.40 -6.10 -13.71
CA ASP A 99 -8.72 -6.71 -13.95
C ASP A 99 -8.69 -8.21 -14.24
N VAL A 100 -7.82 -8.95 -13.60
CA VAL A 100 -7.62 -10.38 -13.81
C VAL A 100 -7.65 -11.16 -12.51
N TYR A 101 -8.15 -12.38 -12.53
CA TYR A 101 -8.11 -13.22 -11.33
C TYR A 101 -6.67 -13.47 -10.89
N GLN A 102 -6.43 -13.26 -9.59
CA GLN A 102 -5.15 -13.53 -8.94
C GLN A 102 -5.40 -14.29 -7.64
N LYS A 103 -4.52 -15.24 -7.31
CA LYS A 103 -4.62 -16.07 -6.11
C LYS A 103 -3.33 -16.02 -5.29
N HIS A 104 -2.82 -14.79 -5.09
CA HIS A 104 -1.61 -14.59 -4.28
C HIS A 104 -1.83 -14.97 -2.82
N ASP A 105 -3.02 -14.73 -2.28
CA ASP A 105 -3.38 -15.05 -0.88
C ASP A 105 -3.83 -16.50 -0.68
N TYR A 106 -3.70 -17.37 -1.69
CA TYR A 106 -4.19 -18.71 -1.57
C TYR A 106 -3.12 -19.65 -0.95
N PRO A 107 -3.30 -20.13 0.30
CA PRO A 107 -2.26 -20.85 1.05
C PRO A 107 -1.72 -22.09 0.34
N ARG A 108 -2.61 -22.84 -0.35
CA ARG A 108 -2.23 -24.08 -1.05
C ARG A 108 -1.29 -23.83 -2.24
N ILE A 109 -1.36 -22.63 -2.83
CA ILE A 109 -0.54 -22.25 -3.99
C ILE A 109 0.77 -21.60 -3.54
N ASN A 110 0.77 -20.90 -2.38
CA ASN A 110 1.90 -20.09 -1.93
C ASN A 110 2.68 -20.71 -0.75
N ARG A 111 2.31 -21.93 -0.31
CA ARG A 111 2.91 -22.57 0.87
C ARG A 111 4.36 -23.01 0.67
N ASN A 112 4.73 -23.44 -0.55
CA ASN A 112 6.05 -24.00 -0.84
C ASN A 112 6.82 -23.17 -1.86
N ASN A 113 8.09 -22.93 -1.58
CA ASN A 113 9.00 -22.16 -2.43
C ASN A 113 9.89 -23.05 -3.34
N THR A 114 9.55 -24.33 -3.51
CA THR A 114 10.29 -25.22 -4.42
C THR A 114 10.08 -24.79 -5.87
N THR A 115 11.06 -25.09 -6.74
CA THR A 115 11.01 -24.74 -8.17
C THR A 115 9.76 -25.31 -8.86
N ALA A 116 9.38 -26.54 -8.53
CA ALA A 116 8.16 -27.17 -9.06
C ALA A 116 6.89 -26.37 -8.68
N PHE A 117 6.80 -25.90 -7.42
CA PHE A 117 5.69 -25.06 -6.97
C PHE A 117 5.68 -23.68 -7.63
N LYS A 118 6.84 -23.09 -7.89
CA LYS A 118 6.94 -21.83 -8.63
C LYS A 118 6.39 -21.96 -10.05
N ILE A 119 6.75 -23.06 -10.75
CA ILE A 119 6.25 -23.36 -12.09
C ILE A 119 4.73 -23.60 -12.06
N PHE A 120 4.26 -24.45 -11.14
CA PHE A 120 2.82 -24.73 -10.97
C PHE A 120 2.01 -23.44 -10.70
N ARG A 121 2.50 -22.57 -9.83
CA ARG A 121 1.89 -21.26 -9.56
C ARG A 121 1.87 -20.36 -10.79
N ALA A 122 2.95 -20.34 -11.56
CA ALA A 122 3.02 -19.56 -12.80
C ALA A 122 1.99 -20.03 -13.83
N ILE A 123 1.82 -21.35 -13.98
CA ILE A 123 0.81 -21.95 -14.87
C ILE A 123 -0.60 -21.57 -14.39
N ILE A 124 -0.91 -21.77 -13.11
CA ILE A 124 -2.23 -21.42 -12.56
C ILE A 124 -2.53 -19.94 -12.77
N ASN A 125 -1.61 -19.07 -12.43
CA ASN A 125 -1.81 -17.62 -12.59
C ASN A 125 -1.96 -17.25 -14.07
N ARG A 126 -1.27 -17.94 -15.00
CA ARG A 126 -1.44 -17.73 -16.44
C ARG A 126 -2.85 -18.15 -16.89
N CYS A 127 -3.33 -19.30 -16.43
CA CYS A 127 -4.70 -19.76 -16.74
C CYS A 127 -5.76 -18.81 -16.14
N LEU A 128 -5.57 -18.36 -14.90
CA LEU A 128 -6.49 -17.44 -14.23
C LEU A 128 -6.57 -16.08 -14.95
N ARG A 129 -5.45 -15.57 -15.47
CA ARG A 129 -5.43 -14.32 -16.26
C ARG A 129 -6.23 -14.40 -17.55
N MET A 130 -6.49 -15.59 -18.09
CA MET A 130 -7.38 -15.77 -19.24
C MET A 130 -8.86 -15.63 -18.88
N ILE A 131 -9.18 -15.72 -17.60
CA ILE A 131 -10.56 -15.57 -17.08
C ILE A 131 -10.74 -14.09 -16.71
N LYS A 132 -11.60 -13.40 -17.46
CA LYS A 132 -11.95 -12.00 -17.14
C LYS A 132 -12.78 -11.95 -15.87
N LEU A 133 -12.50 -10.98 -15.03
CA LEU A 133 -13.35 -10.67 -13.87
C LEU A 133 -14.76 -10.28 -14.32
N PRO A 134 -15.80 -10.66 -13.55
CA PRO A 134 -17.15 -10.17 -13.82
C PRO A 134 -17.20 -8.66 -13.89
N PRO A 135 -18.07 -8.06 -14.75
CA PRO A 135 -18.19 -6.60 -14.87
C PRO A 135 -18.38 -5.88 -13.53
N LYS A 136 -19.18 -6.44 -12.64
CA LYS A 136 -19.43 -5.90 -11.28
C LYS A 136 -18.16 -5.70 -10.44
N ILE A 137 -17.09 -6.45 -10.72
CA ILE A 137 -15.83 -6.39 -9.98
C ILE A 137 -14.81 -5.56 -10.76
N ARG A 138 -14.89 -5.59 -12.09
CA ARG A 138 -13.96 -4.92 -12.98
C ARG A 138 -14.24 -3.41 -13.12
N HIS A 139 -15.51 -2.99 -13.01
CA HIS A 139 -15.86 -1.57 -13.09
C HIS A 139 -15.56 -0.89 -11.75
N HIS A 140 -14.51 -0.09 -11.75
CA HIS A 140 -14.18 0.75 -10.61
C HIS A 140 -15.13 1.94 -10.54
N LYS A 141 -15.61 2.24 -9.34
CA LYS A 141 -16.43 3.43 -9.06
C LYS A 141 -15.56 4.65 -8.67
N PHE A 142 -14.25 4.47 -8.69
CA PHE A 142 -13.25 5.45 -8.27
C PHE A 142 -12.05 5.38 -9.23
N ASP A 143 -11.33 6.47 -9.32
CA ASP A 143 -10.08 6.55 -10.06
C ASP A 143 -9.00 5.76 -9.35
N LEU A 144 -8.25 4.94 -10.11
CA LEU A 144 -7.19 4.09 -9.57
C LEU A 144 -5.86 4.84 -9.52
N TYR A 145 -5.21 4.76 -8.38
CA TYR A 145 -3.91 5.37 -8.15
C TYR A 145 -2.86 4.32 -7.77
N HIS A 146 -1.62 4.58 -8.18
CA HIS A 146 -0.45 3.78 -7.85
C HIS A 146 0.62 4.64 -7.21
N GLY A 147 1.32 4.13 -6.20
CA GLY A 147 2.40 4.82 -5.53
C GLY A 147 3.25 3.91 -4.66
N SER A 148 4.17 4.49 -3.92
CA SER A 148 4.97 3.75 -2.94
C SER A 148 4.10 3.30 -1.77
N GLN A 149 4.21 2.04 -1.35
CA GLN A 149 3.48 1.47 -0.21
C GLN A 149 3.62 2.32 1.08
N TRP A 150 4.75 3.02 1.24
CA TRP A 150 5.14 3.70 2.47
C TRP A 150 4.65 5.14 2.50
N TRP A 151 3.91 5.50 3.54
CA TRP A 151 3.29 6.82 3.71
C TRP A 151 3.33 7.30 5.17
N ALA A 152 3.07 8.58 5.38
CA ALA A 152 2.85 9.16 6.71
C ALA A 152 1.61 10.06 6.66
N LEU A 153 0.55 9.66 7.35
CA LEU A 153 -0.77 10.27 7.29
C LEU A 153 -1.24 10.73 8.67
N SER A 154 -2.11 11.74 8.69
CA SER A 154 -2.77 12.21 9.91
C SER A 154 -3.84 11.24 10.40
N LYS A 155 -4.26 11.42 11.66
CA LYS A 155 -5.37 10.66 12.24
C LYS A 155 -6.66 10.85 11.44
N GLU A 156 -6.97 12.10 11.14
CA GLU A 156 -8.19 12.50 10.44
C GLU A 156 -8.23 11.87 9.05
N CYS A 157 -7.12 11.93 8.33
CA CYS A 157 -6.99 11.29 7.02
C CYS A 157 -7.22 9.78 7.13
N LEU A 158 -6.46 9.07 7.95
CA LEU A 158 -6.59 7.62 8.10
C LEU A 158 -7.99 7.19 8.57
N THR A 159 -8.61 7.98 9.44
CA THR A 159 -9.98 7.69 9.88
C THR A 159 -10.96 7.74 8.71
N GLU A 160 -10.89 8.78 7.86
CA GLU A 160 -11.72 8.87 6.66
C GLU A 160 -11.46 7.71 5.70
N LEU A 161 -10.18 7.39 5.42
CA LEU A 161 -9.84 6.30 4.50
C LEU A 161 -10.38 4.94 4.98
N ILE A 162 -10.26 4.65 6.27
CA ILE A 162 -10.78 3.39 6.83
C ILE A 162 -12.31 3.37 6.79
N GLN A 163 -12.97 4.48 7.10
CA GLN A 163 -14.43 4.59 7.01
C GLN A 163 -14.93 4.40 5.57
N MET A 164 -14.30 5.04 4.58
CA MET A 164 -14.61 4.85 3.17
C MET A 164 -14.54 3.38 2.77
N TYR A 165 -13.48 2.69 3.15
CA TYR A 165 -13.33 1.26 2.87
C TYR A 165 -14.39 0.42 3.55
N GLU A 166 -14.68 0.66 4.85
CA GLU A 166 -15.65 -0.12 5.62
C GLU A 166 -17.10 0.04 5.11
N GLN A 167 -17.45 1.24 4.69
CA GLN A 167 -18.79 1.54 4.16
C GLN A 167 -19.01 0.95 2.75
N HIS A 168 -17.94 0.80 1.97
CA HIS A 168 -18.00 0.44 0.56
C HIS A 168 -17.16 -0.79 0.19
N GLN A 169 -17.03 -1.77 1.08
CA GLN A 169 -16.14 -2.94 0.90
C GLN A 169 -16.32 -3.68 -0.44
N GLN A 170 -17.55 -3.69 -0.98
CA GLN A 170 -17.85 -4.35 -2.25
C GLN A 170 -17.21 -3.63 -3.45
N ASP A 171 -17.09 -2.32 -3.37
CA ASP A 171 -16.48 -1.51 -4.43
C ASP A 171 -14.94 -1.75 -4.51
N TYR A 172 -14.34 -2.23 -3.41
CA TYR A 172 -12.91 -2.57 -3.34
C TYR A 172 -12.63 -4.07 -3.52
N LEU A 173 -13.61 -4.85 -3.95
CA LEU A 173 -13.45 -6.30 -4.09
C LEU A 173 -12.35 -6.68 -5.11
N ASN A 174 -12.13 -5.85 -6.14
CA ASN A 174 -11.08 -6.08 -7.11
C ASN A 174 -9.68 -6.08 -6.49
N PHE A 175 -9.42 -5.27 -5.49
CA PHE A 175 -8.15 -5.29 -4.75
C PHE A 175 -7.87 -6.66 -4.11
N LYS A 176 -8.93 -7.37 -3.68
CA LYS A 176 -8.83 -8.69 -3.04
C LYS A 176 -8.60 -9.83 -4.01
N ILE A 177 -9.15 -9.74 -5.21
CA ILE A 177 -9.21 -10.89 -6.11
C ILE A 177 -8.65 -10.64 -7.52
N GLY A 178 -8.52 -9.40 -7.92
CA GLY A 178 -8.18 -9.01 -9.29
C GLY A 178 -6.97 -8.10 -9.43
N MET A 179 -6.23 -7.85 -8.35
CA MET A 179 -5.12 -6.90 -8.38
C MET A 179 -3.84 -7.50 -7.83
N PHE A 180 -2.76 -7.35 -8.59
CA PHE A 180 -1.42 -7.67 -8.13
C PHE A 180 -0.80 -6.48 -7.39
N ALA A 181 -0.06 -6.74 -6.30
CA ALA A 181 0.54 -5.73 -5.44
C ALA A 181 -0.46 -4.62 -5.06
N PRO A 182 -1.57 -4.97 -4.37
CA PRO A 182 -2.60 -4.01 -4.01
C PRO A 182 -2.13 -2.99 -2.95
N ASP A 183 -1.09 -3.29 -2.19
CA ASP A 183 -0.42 -2.43 -1.23
C ASP A 183 0.09 -1.12 -1.85
N GLU A 184 0.57 -1.17 -3.10
CA GLU A 184 1.01 -0.01 -3.86
C GLU A 184 -0.14 0.81 -4.49
N LYS A 185 -1.38 0.41 -4.27
CA LYS A 185 -2.56 1.02 -4.93
C LYS A 185 -3.69 1.34 -3.97
N PHE A 186 -3.91 0.52 -2.96
CA PHE A 186 -5.10 0.59 -2.12
C PHE A 186 -5.21 1.91 -1.35
N PHE A 187 -4.22 2.24 -0.51
CA PHE A 187 -4.23 3.49 0.25
C PHE A 187 -4.14 4.72 -0.64
N HIS A 188 -3.44 4.64 -1.78
CA HIS A 188 -3.38 5.70 -2.77
C HIS A 188 -4.74 5.96 -3.40
N THR A 189 -5.44 4.89 -3.82
CA THR A 189 -6.79 5.00 -4.37
C THR A 189 -7.77 5.58 -3.36
N LEU A 190 -7.73 5.13 -2.09
CA LEU A 190 -8.55 5.73 -1.05
C LEU A 190 -8.22 7.22 -0.87
N PHE A 191 -6.95 7.55 -0.75
CA PHE A 191 -6.50 8.92 -0.48
C PHE A 191 -6.90 9.90 -1.58
N PHE A 192 -6.60 9.60 -2.84
CA PHE A 192 -6.89 10.51 -3.94
C PHE A 192 -8.37 10.56 -4.33
N ASN A 193 -9.21 9.68 -3.79
CA ASN A 193 -10.67 9.76 -3.87
C ASN A 193 -11.31 10.30 -2.57
N SER A 194 -10.53 10.73 -1.59
CA SER A 194 -10.99 11.29 -0.31
C SER A 194 -11.04 12.83 -0.33
N SER A 195 -11.53 13.40 0.77
CA SER A 195 -11.48 14.85 1.00
C SER A 195 -10.06 15.39 1.17
N PHE A 196 -9.09 14.51 1.45
CA PHE A 196 -7.68 14.85 1.67
C PHE A 196 -6.82 14.93 0.42
N LYS A 197 -7.34 14.60 -0.77
CA LYS A 197 -6.58 14.49 -2.02
C LYS A 197 -5.65 15.67 -2.35
N ASN A 198 -6.00 16.88 -1.92
CA ASN A 198 -5.22 18.09 -2.16
C ASN A 198 -4.23 18.44 -1.03
N LYS A 199 -4.15 17.63 0.03
CA LYS A 199 -3.26 17.85 1.17
C LYS A 199 -1.95 17.06 1.08
N ASN A 200 -1.65 16.42 -0.04
CA ASN A 200 -0.41 15.70 -0.23
C ASN A 200 0.80 16.63 -0.40
N VAL A 201 2.00 16.06 -0.39
CA VAL A 201 3.27 16.80 -0.52
C VAL A 201 3.42 17.59 -1.82
N ILE A 202 2.61 17.31 -2.83
CA ILE A 202 2.64 17.96 -4.14
C ILE A 202 1.41 18.87 -4.36
N GLY A 203 0.50 18.94 -3.38
CA GLY A 203 -0.71 19.75 -3.47
C GLY A 203 -1.84 19.15 -4.28
N GLY A 204 -1.84 17.84 -4.51
CA GLY A 204 -2.92 17.13 -5.21
C GLY A 204 -2.43 15.90 -5.99
N PRO A 205 -3.31 15.28 -6.79
CA PRO A 205 -2.98 14.10 -7.60
C PRO A 205 -2.15 14.45 -8.85
N ASP A 206 -1.92 15.74 -9.11
CA ASP A 206 -1.13 16.17 -10.28
C ASP A 206 0.34 15.82 -10.08
N LEU A 207 0.81 14.96 -10.97
CA LEU A 207 2.23 14.67 -11.05
C LEU A 207 2.99 15.82 -11.70
N PRO A 208 4.23 16.07 -11.28
CA PRO A 208 5.17 16.83 -12.09
C PRO A 208 5.18 16.26 -13.52
N LEU A 209 5.22 17.16 -14.52
CA LEU A 209 5.19 16.78 -15.93
C LEU A 209 6.24 15.74 -16.30
N GLU A 210 7.38 15.79 -15.62
CA GLU A 210 8.50 14.85 -15.70
C GLU A 210 8.09 13.40 -15.38
N LEU A 211 7.17 13.20 -14.43
CA LEU A 211 6.68 11.87 -14.07
C LEU A 211 5.60 11.35 -15.03
N LYS A 212 4.84 12.24 -15.66
CA LYS A 212 3.84 11.85 -16.69
C LYS A 212 4.50 11.31 -17.96
N ASN A 213 5.73 11.70 -18.24
CA ASN A 213 6.50 11.35 -19.45
C ASN A 213 7.51 10.22 -19.22
N ILE A 214 7.60 9.66 -18.00
CA ILE A 214 8.54 8.57 -17.72
C ILE A 214 8.07 7.32 -18.44
N GLU A 215 8.96 6.66 -19.16
CA GLU A 215 8.75 5.31 -19.68
C GLU A 215 8.55 4.34 -18.51
N GLU A 216 7.69 3.36 -18.68
CA GLU A 216 7.25 2.42 -17.63
C GLU A 216 8.39 1.72 -16.89
N THR A 217 9.45 1.37 -17.63
CA THR A 217 10.67 0.74 -17.09
C THR A 217 11.44 1.63 -16.13
N THR A 218 11.15 2.93 -16.08
CA THR A 218 11.85 3.93 -15.26
C THR A 218 10.97 4.55 -14.17
N LEU A 219 9.73 4.10 -14.01
CA LEU A 219 8.89 4.43 -12.86
C LEU A 219 9.48 3.75 -11.61
N GLN A 220 10.64 4.23 -11.22
CA GLN A 220 11.27 3.76 -9.99
C GLN A 220 10.39 4.21 -8.83
N THR A 221 10.02 3.28 -7.98
CA THR A 221 9.32 3.52 -6.70
C THR A 221 9.98 4.63 -5.87
N SER A 222 11.29 4.85 -6.06
CA SER A 222 12.03 5.97 -5.46
C SER A 222 11.48 7.35 -5.82
N LYS A 223 10.93 7.55 -7.02
CA LYS A 223 10.32 8.84 -7.41
C LYS A 223 8.94 9.06 -6.79
N LEU A 224 8.28 7.99 -6.37
CA LEU A 224 7.02 8.02 -5.65
C LEU A 224 7.23 7.92 -4.12
N ALA A 225 8.47 7.81 -3.68
CA ALA A 225 8.79 7.76 -2.26
C ALA A 225 8.37 9.06 -1.55
N ASN A 226 7.74 8.91 -0.41
CA ASN A 226 7.23 10.02 0.39
C ASN A 226 8.15 10.36 1.55
N ILE A 227 8.63 9.33 2.22
CA ILE A 227 9.40 9.38 3.46
C ILE A 227 10.66 8.51 3.40
N HIS A 228 10.82 7.72 2.35
CA HIS A 228 11.97 6.83 2.15
C HIS A 228 13.06 7.47 1.32
N ILE A 229 14.31 7.18 1.69
CA ILE A 229 15.46 7.30 0.81
C ILE A 229 15.86 5.87 0.45
N ILE A 230 15.83 5.56 -0.85
CA ILE A 230 16.25 4.25 -1.35
C ILE A 230 17.71 4.40 -1.77
N ASP A 231 18.60 3.65 -1.12
CA ASP A 231 20.00 3.58 -1.49
C ASP A 231 20.15 2.64 -2.70
N PRO A 232 20.52 3.16 -3.87
CA PRO A 232 20.69 2.34 -5.08
C PRO A 232 21.84 1.32 -5.00
N SER A 233 22.73 1.45 -4.03
CA SER A 233 23.85 0.51 -3.83
C SER A 233 23.43 -0.77 -3.10
N MET A 234 22.20 -0.83 -2.57
CA MET A 234 21.69 -1.97 -1.80
C MET A 234 20.89 -2.99 -2.65
N ASN A 235 20.89 -2.86 -3.97
CA ASN A 235 20.26 -3.80 -4.91
C ASN A 235 21.27 -4.77 -5.51
#